data_a949f185cbfab18a31b943aa6f9cf91e
#
_entry.id   a949f185cbfab18a31b943aa6f9cf91e
#
_cell.length_a   1.000
_cell.length_b   1.000
_cell.length_c   1.000
_cell.angle_alpha   90.00
_cell.angle_beta   90.00
_cell.angle_gamma   90.00
#
_symmetry.space_group_name_H-M   'P 1'
#
loop_
_entity.id
_entity.type
_entity.pdbx_description
1 polymer ?
#
loop_
_entity_poly.entity_id
_entity_poly.type
_entity_poly.pdbx_seq_one_letter_code
_entity_poly.pdbx_strand_id
1 'polypeptide(L)'
;MKRAVDLIAGWCKTQHIEGLQVEVVQLEGRTPLIYMEVPGEGDDTVLLYGHLDKQPEMEGWFDGLGPWEPVRKGDKLYGRGGADDGYAAYASLTAIRALKEAGGTHSRCVIIIEGCEESGSYDLPYYIDALKERIGSPSLVVCLDSGCGNYDQLWCTTSLRGVVGANVRVDVLSEGVHSGDASGVVPSSARVMRNLLERLEDSQTGEILPRQFHTEIPKQRQEQAKLAGEVLGDNVWQRFPWVGDTKPMTNDLAELVLNRTWRPFAEVVGADGLPPAEDAGNVLRPSTTFKLSLRIPPTADPEACAAHLSKLMSESPARGAKVTVTLDEPGAGWNAPELSPWLEKACDAASKTFFDKPCVYMGEGGSIPFMGMLGEKFPAAQFMITGVLGPQSNAHGPNEFLHIPMGKKLTASVAMVLHPTNSWASFASTLR
;
A
#
# COMPACT_ATOMS: atom_id res chain seq x y z
N MET A 1 2.77 21.75 -4.63
CA MET A 1 3.01 21.49 -3.21
C MET A 1 2.58 22.67 -2.32
N LYS A 2 3.29 23.82 -2.25
CA LYS A 2 3.03 24.91 -1.28
C LYS A 2 1.55 25.34 -1.18
N ARG A 3 0.85 25.57 -2.32
CA ARG A 3 -0.56 25.97 -2.32
C ARG A 3 -1.48 24.92 -1.66
N ALA A 4 -1.20 23.62 -1.83
CA ALA A 4 -1.97 22.55 -1.20
C ALA A 4 -1.74 22.52 0.31
N VAL A 5 -0.48 22.66 0.74
CA VAL A 5 -0.11 22.76 2.15
C VAL A 5 -0.79 23.95 2.82
N ASP A 6 -0.73 25.15 2.20
CA ASP A 6 -1.34 26.36 2.73
C ASP A 6 -2.86 26.21 2.85
N LEU A 7 -3.51 25.55 1.89
CA LEU A 7 -4.97 25.30 1.88
C LEU A 7 -5.36 24.37 3.03
N ILE A 8 -4.68 23.20 3.15
CA ILE A 8 -5.00 22.20 4.17
C ILE A 8 -4.67 22.73 5.56
N ALA A 9 -3.48 23.29 5.76
CA ALA A 9 -3.09 23.89 7.05
C ALA A 9 -4.01 25.05 7.44
N GLY A 10 -4.44 25.87 6.44
CA GLY A 10 -5.41 26.93 6.64
C GLY A 10 -6.75 26.39 7.14
N TRP A 11 -7.28 25.33 6.52
CA TRP A 11 -8.50 24.66 7.00
C TRP A 11 -8.32 24.10 8.41
N CYS A 12 -7.21 23.39 8.67
CA CYS A 12 -6.92 22.83 9.99
C CYS A 12 -6.93 23.92 11.10
N LYS A 13 -6.35 25.07 10.83
CA LYS A 13 -6.35 26.22 11.78
C LYS A 13 -7.76 26.80 12.06
N THR A 14 -8.72 26.58 11.18
CA THR A 14 -10.11 27.04 11.38
C THR A 14 -10.94 26.07 12.24
N GLN A 15 -10.39 24.90 12.57
CA GLN A 15 -11.12 23.93 13.38
C GLN A 15 -11.14 24.37 14.84
N HIS A 16 -12.35 24.46 15.41
CA HIS A 16 -12.56 24.86 16.80
C HIS A 16 -12.32 23.67 17.74
N ILE A 17 -11.05 23.24 17.86
CA ILE A 17 -10.59 22.21 18.78
C ILE A 17 -9.71 22.88 19.84
N GLU A 18 -10.05 22.71 21.12
CA GLU A 18 -9.33 23.33 22.21
C GLU A 18 -7.87 22.88 22.25
N GLY A 19 -6.95 23.81 22.29
CA GLY A 19 -5.51 23.55 22.35
C GLY A 19 -4.88 23.08 21.03
N LEU A 20 -5.63 22.98 19.92
CA LEU A 20 -5.09 22.62 18.63
C LEU A 20 -3.97 23.58 18.20
N GLN A 21 -2.81 23.04 17.94
CA GLN A 21 -1.68 23.70 17.30
C GLN A 21 -1.49 23.16 15.89
N VAL A 22 -1.28 24.06 14.92
CA VAL A 22 -1.04 23.70 13.51
C VAL A 22 0.16 24.45 12.98
N GLU A 23 1.17 23.73 12.58
CA GLU A 23 2.44 24.24 12.07
C GLU A 23 2.78 23.58 10.72
N VAL A 24 3.33 24.36 9.81
CA VAL A 24 3.99 23.81 8.60
C VAL A 24 5.48 23.76 8.90
N VAL A 25 6.00 22.57 9.05
CA VAL A 25 7.44 22.34 9.28
C VAL A 25 8.13 22.16 7.93
N GLN A 26 9.22 22.88 7.72
CA GLN A 26 10.01 22.83 6.49
C GLN A 26 11.48 22.64 6.83
N LEU A 27 12.02 21.47 6.59
CA LEU A 27 13.45 21.22 6.61
C LEU A 27 14.07 21.72 5.29
N GLU A 28 15.30 22.21 5.34
CA GLU A 28 16.00 22.75 4.17
C GLU A 28 16.13 21.70 3.06
N GLY A 29 15.72 22.07 1.84
CA GLY A 29 15.80 21.19 0.67
C GLY A 29 14.77 20.05 0.63
N ARG A 30 13.79 20.02 1.55
CA ARG A 30 12.79 18.94 1.66
C ARG A 30 11.37 19.44 1.38
N THR A 31 10.47 18.49 1.13
CA THR A 31 9.02 18.76 1.01
C THR A 31 8.46 19.22 2.36
N PRO A 32 7.46 20.13 2.38
CA PRO A 32 6.86 20.56 3.64
C PRO A 32 5.99 19.47 4.27
N LEU A 33 5.94 19.48 5.61
CA LEU A 33 5.10 18.60 6.42
C LEU A 33 4.17 19.46 7.28
N ILE A 34 2.89 19.08 7.38
CA ILE A 34 1.96 19.69 8.33
C ILE A 34 2.04 18.89 9.63
N TYR A 35 2.45 19.55 10.70
CA TYR A 35 2.46 19.03 12.05
C TYR A 35 1.31 19.63 12.84
N MET A 36 0.53 18.79 13.48
CA MET A 36 -0.56 19.23 14.36
C MET A 36 -0.48 18.52 15.70
N GLU A 37 -0.89 19.21 16.74
CA GLU A 37 -0.95 18.66 18.08
C GLU A 37 -2.24 19.10 18.77
N VAL A 38 -2.92 18.14 19.39
CA VAL A 38 -4.09 18.37 20.24
C VAL A 38 -3.79 17.78 21.61
N PRO A 39 -3.77 18.60 22.69
CA PRO A 39 -3.56 18.09 24.04
C PRO A 39 -4.72 17.18 24.44
N GLY A 40 -4.43 16.18 25.25
CA GLY A 40 -5.40 15.19 25.72
C GLY A 40 -5.24 14.90 27.22
N GLU A 41 -5.89 13.85 27.68
CA GLU A 41 -5.84 13.39 29.07
C GLU A 41 -4.78 12.29 29.26
N GLY A 42 -4.10 12.29 30.41
CA GLY A 42 -3.06 11.32 30.74
C GLY A 42 -1.73 11.58 30.01
N ASP A 43 -0.81 10.61 30.14
CA ASP A 43 0.57 10.72 29.64
C ASP A 43 0.78 10.04 28.29
N ASP A 44 -0.27 9.47 27.72
CA ASP A 44 -0.21 8.69 26.48
C ASP A 44 -0.31 9.58 25.24
N THR A 45 0.23 9.10 24.12
CA THR A 45 0.20 9.79 22.83
C THR A 45 -0.32 8.86 21.74
N VAL A 46 -1.16 9.40 20.87
CA VAL A 46 -1.57 8.77 19.60
C VAL A 46 -0.97 9.56 18.46
N LEU A 47 -0.31 8.87 17.53
CA LEU A 47 0.18 9.45 16.29
C LEU A 47 -0.79 9.11 15.15
N LEU A 48 -1.36 10.13 14.50
CA LEU A 48 -2.16 9.98 13.30
C LEU A 48 -1.33 10.42 12.09
N TYR A 49 -1.39 9.63 11.02
CA TYR A 49 -0.59 9.83 9.83
C TYR A 49 -1.47 9.87 8.56
N GLY A 50 -1.05 10.68 7.61
CA GLY A 50 -1.53 10.72 6.24
C GLY A 50 -0.64 11.58 5.36
N HIS A 51 -0.96 11.69 4.06
CA HIS A 51 -0.20 12.49 3.11
C HIS A 51 -1.08 13.44 2.28
N LEU A 52 -0.44 14.40 1.61
CA LEU A 52 -1.17 15.40 0.82
C LEU A 52 -0.73 15.48 -0.65
N ASP A 53 0.42 14.89 -0.99
CA ASP A 53 0.85 14.76 -2.38
C ASP A 53 0.01 13.74 -3.14
N LYS A 54 0.10 13.73 -4.46
CA LYS A 54 -0.83 13.03 -5.33
C LYS A 54 -0.11 12.40 -6.50
N GLN A 55 -0.59 11.24 -6.93
CA GLN A 55 -0.20 10.64 -8.20
C GLN A 55 -0.52 11.54 -9.39
N PRO A 56 0.17 11.37 -10.53
CA PRO A 56 -0.13 12.09 -11.78
C PRO A 56 -1.58 11.95 -12.23
N GLU A 57 -1.94 12.82 -13.16
CA GLU A 57 -3.32 12.98 -13.66
C GLU A 57 -3.93 11.72 -14.24
N MET A 58 -3.15 10.92 -14.97
CA MET A 58 -3.57 9.75 -15.76
C MET A 58 -4.63 10.10 -16.83
N GLU A 59 -4.63 9.33 -17.91
CA GLU A 59 -5.64 9.42 -18.97
C GLU A 59 -6.78 8.43 -18.74
N GLY A 60 -7.93 8.65 -19.41
CA GLY A 60 -9.06 7.72 -19.36
C GLY A 60 -10.13 8.08 -18.33
N TRP A 61 -10.22 9.35 -17.90
CA TRP A 61 -11.33 9.84 -17.09
C TRP A 61 -12.64 9.82 -17.89
N PHE A 62 -13.74 9.42 -17.23
CA PHE A 62 -15.07 9.42 -17.85
C PHE A 62 -15.53 10.84 -18.17
N ASP A 63 -16.44 10.97 -19.14
CA ASP A 63 -17.01 12.26 -19.53
C ASP A 63 -17.57 13.04 -18.34
N GLY A 64 -17.11 14.28 -18.20
CA GLY A 64 -17.49 15.16 -17.10
C GLY A 64 -16.83 14.83 -15.76
N LEU A 65 -15.79 14.01 -15.77
CA LEU A 65 -14.89 13.78 -14.63
C LEU A 65 -13.45 14.19 -15.00
N GLY A 66 -12.67 14.51 -14.01
CA GLY A 66 -11.26 14.87 -14.18
C GLY A 66 -10.51 14.82 -12.86
N PRO A 67 -9.15 14.87 -12.93
CA PRO A 67 -8.33 14.72 -11.72
C PRO A 67 -8.47 15.88 -10.73
N TRP A 68 -8.62 17.13 -11.22
CA TRP A 68 -8.47 18.33 -10.40
C TRP A 68 -9.77 19.09 -10.14
N GLU A 69 -10.87 18.64 -10.72
CA GLU A 69 -12.22 19.19 -10.47
C GLU A 69 -13.05 18.14 -9.75
N PRO A 70 -13.31 18.29 -8.44
CA PRO A 70 -14.06 17.30 -7.68
C PRO A 70 -15.51 17.25 -8.11
N VAL A 71 -15.99 16.08 -8.50
CA VAL A 71 -17.37 15.86 -8.92
C VAL A 71 -18.05 14.84 -8.02
N ARG A 72 -19.13 15.25 -7.36
CA ARG A 72 -19.96 14.33 -6.57
C ARG A 72 -21.03 13.70 -7.45
N LYS A 73 -21.05 12.35 -7.51
CA LYS A 73 -22.13 11.54 -8.11
C LYS A 73 -22.63 10.53 -7.06
N GLY A 74 -23.80 10.78 -6.49
CA GLY A 74 -24.34 9.95 -5.41
C GLY A 74 -23.43 9.94 -4.18
N ASP A 75 -22.99 8.76 -3.78
CA ASP A 75 -22.12 8.52 -2.63
C ASP A 75 -20.62 8.60 -2.96
N LYS A 76 -20.26 8.95 -4.19
CA LYS A 76 -18.88 9.04 -4.65
C LYS A 76 -18.48 10.49 -4.91
N LEU A 77 -17.32 10.87 -4.40
CA LEU A 77 -16.63 12.11 -4.73
C LEU A 77 -15.44 11.76 -5.63
N TYR A 78 -15.58 12.03 -6.92
CA TYR A 78 -14.55 11.79 -7.92
C TYR A 78 -13.51 12.90 -7.93
N GLY A 79 -12.26 12.54 -8.11
CA GLY A 79 -11.10 13.41 -8.21
C GLY A 79 -9.85 12.70 -7.74
N ARG A 80 -8.68 13.11 -8.26
CA ARG A 80 -7.38 12.56 -7.88
C ARG A 80 -7.06 12.88 -6.43
N GLY A 81 -6.64 11.85 -5.66
CA GLY A 81 -6.13 12.01 -4.32
C GLY A 81 -7.20 12.37 -3.28
N GLY A 82 -8.49 12.16 -3.59
CA GLY A 82 -9.57 12.32 -2.61
C GLY A 82 -9.60 11.19 -1.60
N ALA A 83 -9.35 9.98 -2.05
CA ALA A 83 -9.26 8.76 -1.25
C ALA A 83 -7.82 8.42 -0.88
N ASP A 84 -6.88 8.81 -1.70
CA ASP A 84 -5.44 8.55 -1.60
C ASP A 84 -4.63 9.86 -1.50
N ASP A 85 -4.30 10.38 -0.35
CA ASP A 85 -4.87 10.23 1.00
C ASP A 85 -5.39 11.59 1.49
N GLY A 86 -5.91 12.41 0.56
CA GLY A 86 -6.33 13.80 0.83
C GLY A 86 -7.38 13.96 1.93
N TYR A 87 -8.09 12.89 2.30
CA TYR A 87 -9.10 12.95 3.36
C TYR A 87 -8.48 12.84 4.78
N ALA A 88 -7.25 12.32 4.93
CA ALA A 88 -6.67 11.98 6.25
C ALA A 88 -6.59 13.15 7.22
N ALA A 89 -6.13 14.32 6.77
CA ALA A 89 -6.07 15.51 7.62
C ALA A 89 -7.45 15.90 8.16
N TYR A 90 -8.45 15.84 7.27
CA TYR A 90 -9.85 16.15 7.61
C TYR A 90 -10.46 15.10 8.53
N ALA A 91 -10.23 13.83 8.24
CA ALA A 91 -10.73 12.72 9.06
C ALA A 91 -10.13 12.73 10.47
N SER A 92 -8.83 12.95 10.59
CA SER A 92 -8.12 13.02 11.87
C SER A 92 -8.69 14.10 12.81
N LEU A 93 -8.78 15.34 12.34
CA LEU A 93 -9.33 16.43 13.15
C LEU A 93 -10.84 16.28 13.39
N THR A 94 -11.59 15.78 12.40
CA THR A 94 -13.02 15.53 12.54
C THR A 94 -13.28 14.43 13.58
N ALA A 95 -12.47 13.37 13.61
CA ALA A 95 -12.58 12.30 14.60
C ALA A 95 -12.38 12.83 16.03
N ILE A 96 -11.32 13.62 16.25
CA ILE A 96 -11.02 14.23 17.55
C ILE A 96 -12.16 15.18 17.97
N ARG A 97 -12.62 16.02 17.06
CA ARG A 97 -13.71 16.96 17.32
C ARG A 97 -15.01 16.23 17.64
N ALA A 98 -15.41 15.25 16.84
CA ALA A 98 -16.62 14.46 17.06
C ALA A 98 -16.58 13.74 18.41
N LEU A 99 -15.43 13.19 18.78
CA LEU A 99 -15.22 12.57 20.08
C LEU A 99 -15.47 13.56 21.24
N LYS A 100 -14.91 14.76 21.14
CA LYS A 100 -15.09 15.81 22.18
C LYS A 100 -16.54 16.31 22.25
N GLU A 101 -17.17 16.56 21.09
CA GLU A 101 -18.57 17.00 21.02
C GLU A 101 -19.54 15.95 21.58
N ALA A 102 -19.18 14.65 21.47
CA ALA A 102 -19.94 13.55 22.10
C ALA A 102 -19.64 13.37 23.59
N GLY A 103 -18.82 14.24 24.21
CA GLY A 103 -18.47 14.18 25.64
C GLY A 103 -17.39 13.15 25.97
N GLY A 104 -16.70 12.61 24.96
CA GLY A 104 -15.57 11.70 25.15
C GLY A 104 -14.26 12.41 25.43
N THR A 105 -13.25 11.63 25.81
CA THR A 105 -11.88 12.07 26.06
C THR A 105 -10.90 11.31 25.16
N HIS A 106 -9.72 11.86 24.96
CA HIS A 106 -8.65 11.22 24.21
C HIS A 106 -7.29 11.52 24.85
N SER A 107 -6.30 10.70 24.58
CA SER A 107 -4.91 10.98 24.89
C SER A 107 -4.38 12.09 23.98
N ARG A 108 -3.21 12.64 24.28
CA ARG A 108 -2.56 13.60 23.39
C ARG A 108 -2.50 13.04 21.96
N CYS A 109 -2.97 13.80 20.97
CA CYS A 109 -2.92 13.43 19.56
C CYS A 109 -1.89 14.27 18.82
N VAL A 110 -0.95 13.62 18.16
CA VAL A 110 -0.03 14.22 17.20
C VAL A 110 -0.47 13.78 15.81
N ILE A 111 -0.64 14.71 14.88
CA ILE A 111 -1.02 14.42 13.51
C ILE A 111 0.09 14.92 12.59
N ILE A 112 0.56 14.07 11.69
CA ILE A 112 1.53 14.41 10.65
C ILE A 112 0.95 14.14 9.28
N ILE A 113 1.04 15.15 8.39
CA ILE A 113 0.62 15.03 6.99
C ILE A 113 1.82 15.38 6.12
N GLU A 114 2.40 14.37 5.48
CA GLU A 114 3.58 14.55 4.64
C GLU A 114 3.25 14.96 3.20
N GLY A 115 4.26 15.31 2.43
CA GLY A 115 4.14 15.79 1.06
C GLY A 115 5.00 15.05 0.05
N CYS A 116 5.43 13.81 0.30
CA CYS A 116 6.20 13.00 -0.63
C CYS A 116 5.98 11.49 -0.50
N GLU A 117 4.81 11.06 0.00
CA GLU A 117 4.45 9.65 0.14
C GLU A 117 4.47 8.96 -1.22
N GLU A 118 3.81 9.52 -2.20
CA GLU A 118 3.65 9.03 -3.57
C GLU A 118 4.97 8.90 -4.35
N SER A 119 6.02 9.47 -3.80
CA SER A 119 7.41 9.36 -4.29
C SER A 119 8.28 8.46 -3.41
N GLY A 120 7.69 7.76 -2.41
CA GLY A 120 8.37 6.83 -1.53
C GLY A 120 8.77 7.40 -0.16
N SER A 121 8.13 8.45 0.32
CA SER A 121 8.33 9.06 1.66
C SER A 121 9.80 9.38 2.00
N TYR A 122 10.61 9.72 1.02
CA TYR A 122 12.06 9.90 1.19
C TYR A 122 12.44 11.02 2.18
N ASP A 123 11.54 11.96 2.45
CA ASP A 123 11.75 13.03 3.42
C ASP A 123 11.23 12.72 4.83
N LEU A 124 10.25 11.82 4.95
CA LEU A 124 9.58 11.51 6.22
C LEU A 124 10.53 11.05 7.33
N PRO A 125 11.53 10.17 7.09
CA PRO A 125 12.47 9.75 8.13
C PRO A 125 13.17 10.91 8.82
N TYR A 126 13.55 11.95 8.05
CA TYR A 126 14.21 13.14 8.58
C TYR A 126 13.28 14.00 9.44
N TYR A 127 11.98 14.06 9.08
CA TYR A 127 10.98 14.74 9.89
C TYR A 127 10.68 14.00 11.19
N ILE A 128 10.57 12.68 11.14
CA ILE A 128 10.38 11.87 12.35
C ILE A 128 11.55 12.06 13.32
N ASP A 129 12.80 12.09 12.81
CA ASP A 129 13.98 12.31 13.63
C ASP A 129 14.03 13.75 14.18
N ALA A 130 13.75 14.77 13.37
CA ALA A 130 13.74 16.17 13.78
C ALA A 130 12.61 16.49 14.79
N LEU A 131 11.47 15.80 14.69
CA LEU A 131 10.31 16.01 15.54
C LEU A 131 10.19 14.98 16.67
N LYS A 132 11.17 14.10 16.83
CA LYS A 132 11.15 12.98 17.77
C LYS A 132 10.70 13.38 19.17
N GLU A 133 11.29 14.43 19.74
CA GLU A 133 10.96 14.90 21.09
C GLU A 133 9.52 15.45 21.16
N ARG A 134 9.02 16.02 20.06
CA ARG A 134 7.65 16.56 19.97
C ARG A 134 6.63 15.46 19.72
N ILE A 135 6.96 14.43 18.96
CA ILE A 135 6.10 13.25 18.75
C ILE A 135 6.02 12.45 20.04
N GLY A 136 7.16 12.23 20.69
CA GLY A 136 7.26 11.41 21.90
C GLY A 136 7.23 9.91 21.60
N SER A 137 6.60 9.15 22.48
CA SER A 137 6.48 7.69 22.36
C SER A 137 5.01 7.28 22.24
N PRO A 138 4.43 7.29 21.04
CA PRO A 138 3.04 6.93 20.86
C PRO A 138 2.79 5.46 21.21
N SER A 139 1.68 5.19 21.88
CA SER A 139 1.17 3.83 22.13
C SER A 139 0.33 3.29 20.97
N LEU A 140 -0.21 4.20 20.16
CA LEU A 140 -1.01 3.89 18.98
C LEU A 140 -0.58 4.77 17.80
N VAL A 141 -0.38 4.14 16.65
CA VAL A 141 -0.25 4.80 15.35
C VAL A 141 -1.50 4.51 14.54
N VAL A 142 -2.20 5.56 14.11
CA VAL A 142 -3.34 5.47 13.19
C VAL A 142 -2.88 5.97 11.82
N CYS A 143 -2.83 5.09 10.84
CA CYS A 143 -2.56 5.44 9.44
C CYS A 143 -3.87 5.32 8.65
N LEU A 144 -4.23 6.38 7.92
CA LEU A 144 -5.47 6.43 7.15
C LEU A 144 -5.27 6.15 5.66
N ASP A 145 -4.03 5.89 5.27
CA ASP A 145 -3.59 5.64 3.92
C ASP A 145 -3.55 4.14 3.58
N SER A 146 -4.72 3.50 3.58
CA SER A 146 -4.80 2.08 3.27
C SER A 146 -6.12 1.69 2.60
N GLY A 147 -6.21 0.41 2.22
CA GLY A 147 -7.36 -0.15 1.56
C GLY A 147 -8.45 -0.69 2.50
N CYS A 148 -9.61 -0.95 1.92
CA CYS A 148 -10.65 -1.76 2.54
C CYS A 148 -11.14 -2.83 1.55
N GLY A 149 -11.43 -4.01 2.06
CA GLY A 149 -11.88 -5.14 1.23
C GLY A 149 -13.29 -4.92 0.65
N ASN A 150 -14.15 -4.24 1.39
CA ASN A 150 -15.48 -3.79 1.00
C ASN A 150 -15.88 -2.52 1.78
N TYR A 151 -17.04 -1.94 1.48
CA TYR A 151 -17.57 -0.75 2.18
C TYR A 151 -18.55 -1.10 3.32
N ASP A 152 -18.65 -2.37 3.69
CA ASP A 152 -19.67 -2.89 4.61
C ASP A 152 -19.18 -3.06 6.04
N GLN A 153 -17.87 -2.92 6.29
CA GLN A 153 -17.26 -3.09 7.60
C GLN A 153 -15.91 -2.39 7.69
N LEU A 154 -15.39 -2.23 8.90
CA LEU A 154 -14.06 -1.71 9.13
C LEU A 154 -13.02 -2.76 8.74
N TRP A 155 -11.99 -2.33 8.01
CA TRP A 155 -10.84 -3.15 7.63
C TRP A 155 -9.58 -2.56 8.24
N CYS A 156 -8.73 -3.44 8.79
CA CYS A 156 -7.42 -3.06 9.29
C CYS A 156 -6.33 -3.85 8.56
N THR A 157 -5.36 -3.13 8.02
CA THR A 157 -4.20 -3.71 7.34
C THR A 157 -3.18 -4.19 8.35
N THR A 158 -2.77 -5.44 8.24
CA THR A 158 -1.89 -6.10 9.20
C THR A 158 -0.54 -6.50 8.65
N SER A 159 -0.35 -6.39 7.33
CA SER A 159 0.94 -6.61 6.69
C SER A 159 0.97 -6.00 5.30
N LEU A 160 2.16 -5.67 4.83
CA LEU A 160 2.46 -5.11 3.52
C LEU A 160 3.59 -5.92 2.90
N ARG A 161 3.45 -6.33 1.63
CA ARG A 161 4.57 -6.99 0.95
C ARG A 161 5.65 -5.99 0.56
N GLY A 162 6.89 -6.45 0.57
CA GLY A 162 8.01 -5.73 -0.03
C GLY A 162 8.06 -5.92 -1.56
N VAL A 163 9.03 -5.28 -2.19
CA VAL A 163 9.24 -5.35 -3.64
C VAL A 163 10.72 -5.33 -3.98
N VAL A 164 11.11 -6.14 -4.97
CA VAL A 164 12.42 -6.11 -5.62
C VAL A 164 12.20 -5.95 -7.12
N GLY A 165 12.68 -4.85 -7.69
CA GLY A 165 12.65 -4.61 -9.13
C GLY A 165 14.00 -4.94 -9.78
N ALA A 166 13.97 -5.46 -11.00
CA ALA A 166 15.18 -5.71 -11.76
C ALA A 166 14.95 -5.59 -13.27
N ASN A 167 15.90 -4.97 -14.00
CA ASN A 167 16.02 -5.13 -15.43
C ASN A 167 17.00 -6.28 -15.69
N VAL A 168 16.53 -7.34 -16.31
CA VAL A 168 17.33 -8.49 -16.74
C VAL A 168 17.52 -8.43 -18.24
N ARG A 169 18.74 -8.25 -18.69
CA ARG A 169 19.10 -8.18 -20.11
C ARG A 169 19.94 -9.38 -20.50
N VAL A 170 19.53 -10.07 -21.56
CA VAL A 170 20.25 -11.19 -22.17
C VAL A 170 20.75 -10.75 -23.54
N ASP A 171 22.06 -10.76 -23.74
CA ASP A 171 22.73 -10.50 -25.03
C ASP A 171 23.33 -11.81 -25.59
N VAL A 172 23.04 -12.11 -26.84
CA VAL A 172 23.55 -13.30 -27.54
C VAL A 172 24.34 -12.95 -28.82
N LEU A 173 24.09 -11.79 -29.40
CA LEU A 173 24.75 -11.26 -30.61
C LEU A 173 25.01 -9.75 -30.44
N SER A 174 25.91 -9.20 -31.24
CA SER A 174 26.14 -7.75 -31.33
C SER A 174 25.12 -7.03 -32.21
N GLU A 175 24.49 -7.74 -33.14
CA GLU A 175 23.48 -7.21 -34.08
C GLU A 175 22.45 -8.28 -34.45
N GLY A 176 21.30 -7.85 -34.96
CA GLY A 176 20.29 -8.78 -35.49
C GLY A 176 20.72 -9.45 -36.77
N VAL A 177 20.37 -10.72 -36.92
CA VAL A 177 20.71 -11.52 -38.11
C VAL A 177 19.47 -12.20 -38.69
N HIS A 178 19.56 -12.67 -39.93
CA HIS A 178 18.44 -13.37 -40.59
C HIS A 178 18.05 -14.63 -39.81
N SER A 179 16.80 -14.69 -39.36
CA SER A 179 16.33 -15.78 -38.48
C SER A 179 16.36 -17.17 -39.16
N GLY A 180 16.09 -17.23 -40.45
CA GLY A 180 16.13 -18.48 -41.23
C GLY A 180 17.52 -19.09 -41.34
N ASP A 181 18.56 -18.25 -41.28
CA ASP A 181 19.95 -18.70 -41.34
C ASP A 181 20.50 -19.04 -39.94
N ALA A 182 20.15 -18.23 -38.97
CA ALA A 182 20.68 -18.35 -37.61
C ALA A 182 19.91 -19.32 -36.69
N SER A 183 18.66 -19.63 -37.00
CA SER A 183 17.83 -20.52 -36.16
C SER A 183 18.45 -21.94 -36.09
N GLY A 184 18.59 -22.43 -34.85
CA GLY A 184 19.24 -23.72 -34.57
C GLY A 184 20.76 -23.64 -34.40
N VAL A 185 21.40 -22.56 -34.84
CA VAL A 185 22.83 -22.27 -34.69
C VAL A 185 23.06 -21.31 -33.53
N VAL A 186 22.37 -20.17 -33.54
CA VAL A 186 22.48 -19.13 -32.50
C VAL A 186 21.41 -19.36 -31.46
N PRO A 187 21.73 -19.32 -30.13
CA PRO A 187 20.70 -19.35 -29.08
C PRO A 187 19.84 -18.09 -29.17
N SER A 188 18.52 -18.26 -29.08
CA SER A 188 17.61 -17.13 -28.99
C SER A 188 17.71 -16.43 -27.62
N SER A 189 17.89 -15.09 -27.61
CA SER A 189 17.91 -14.30 -26.38
C SER A 189 16.62 -14.47 -25.57
N ALA A 190 15.45 -14.51 -26.21
CA ALA A 190 14.16 -14.74 -25.57
C ALA A 190 14.05 -16.17 -25.00
N ARG A 191 14.67 -17.17 -25.57
CA ARG A 191 14.70 -18.53 -25.03
C ARG A 191 15.61 -18.61 -23.81
N VAL A 192 16.77 -17.94 -23.84
CA VAL A 192 17.64 -17.85 -22.65
C VAL A 192 16.93 -17.12 -21.52
N MET A 193 16.25 -16.00 -21.80
CA MET A 193 15.44 -15.28 -20.83
C MET A 193 14.38 -16.19 -20.19
N ARG A 194 13.63 -16.96 -20.98
CA ARG A 194 12.64 -17.91 -20.47
C ARG A 194 13.27 -18.95 -19.54
N ASN A 195 14.46 -19.49 -19.90
CA ASN A 195 15.16 -20.42 -19.02
C ASN A 195 15.64 -19.78 -17.69
N LEU A 196 15.91 -18.47 -17.67
CA LEU A 196 16.22 -17.75 -16.45
C LEU A 196 14.96 -17.61 -15.57
N LEU A 197 13.81 -17.26 -16.16
CA LEU A 197 12.54 -17.18 -15.44
C LEU A 197 12.12 -18.53 -14.86
N GLU A 198 12.34 -19.64 -15.59
CA GLU A 198 12.08 -21.01 -15.09
C GLU A 198 12.91 -21.40 -13.84
N ARG A 199 13.96 -20.65 -13.51
CA ARG A 199 14.68 -20.79 -12.23
C ARG A 199 14.03 -20.05 -11.10
N LEU A 200 13.30 -18.98 -11.42
CA LEU A 200 12.62 -18.12 -10.47
C LEU A 200 11.24 -18.67 -10.09
N GLU A 201 10.47 -19.09 -11.08
CA GLU A 201 9.08 -19.49 -10.89
C GLU A 201 8.71 -20.75 -11.68
N ASP A 202 7.73 -21.46 -11.19
CA ASP A 202 7.04 -22.51 -11.95
C ASP A 202 6.10 -21.86 -12.96
N SER A 203 6.36 -22.10 -14.24
CA SER A 203 5.63 -21.45 -15.34
C SER A 203 4.15 -21.83 -15.45
N GLN A 204 3.67 -22.82 -14.70
CA GLN A 204 2.25 -23.25 -14.69
C GLN A 204 1.51 -22.68 -13.50
N THR A 205 2.14 -22.63 -12.34
CA THR A 205 1.53 -22.23 -11.08
C THR A 205 1.88 -20.81 -10.66
N GLY A 206 2.96 -20.20 -11.20
CA GLY A 206 3.50 -18.92 -10.77
C GLY A 206 4.16 -18.97 -9.40
N GLU A 207 4.33 -20.16 -8.81
CA GLU A 207 5.01 -20.31 -7.52
C GLU A 207 6.49 -19.96 -7.67
N ILE A 208 6.98 -19.11 -6.79
CA ILE A 208 8.42 -18.77 -6.71
C ILE A 208 9.17 -19.95 -6.11
N LEU A 209 10.13 -20.53 -6.87
CA LEU A 209 10.80 -21.77 -6.52
C LEU A 209 11.91 -21.60 -5.46
N PRO A 210 12.77 -20.56 -5.48
CA PRO A 210 13.85 -20.44 -4.52
C PRO A 210 13.34 -20.10 -3.12
N ARG A 211 13.67 -20.95 -2.14
CA ARG A 211 13.26 -20.80 -0.74
C ARG A 211 13.71 -19.48 -0.10
N GLN A 212 14.75 -18.85 -0.63
CA GLN A 212 15.29 -17.58 -0.16
C GLN A 212 14.27 -16.42 -0.27
N PHE A 213 13.26 -16.56 -1.12
CA PHE A 213 12.20 -15.57 -1.24
C PHE A 213 10.97 -15.86 -0.36
N HIS A 214 10.99 -16.95 0.40
CA HIS A 214 9.87 -17.36 1.25
C HIS A 214 10.16 -17.10 2.71
N THR A 215 9.13 -16.73 3.47
CA THR A 215 9.16 -16.66 4.93
C THR A 215 8.00 -17.44 5.51
N GLU A 216 8.10 -17.83 6.78
CA GLU A 216 6.98 -18.45 7.47
C GLU A 216 5.83 -17.43 7.64
N ILE A 217 4.61 -17.89 7.35
CA ILE A 217 3.41 -17.10 7.53
C ILE A 217 2.91 -17.29 8.96
N PRO A 218 2.86 -16.23 9.81
CA PRO A 218 2.36 -16.37 11.17
C PRO A 218 0.94 -16.93 11.20
N LYS A 219 0.63 -17.78 12.18
CA LYS A 219 -0.68 -18.44 12.31
C LYS A 219 -1.83 -17.43 12.33
N GLN A 220 -1.66 -16.32 13.07
CA GLN A 220 -2.65 -15.25 13.10
C GLN A 220 -2.96 -14.69 11.69
N ARG A 221 -1.95 -14.54 10.83
CA ARG A 221 -2.12 -14.05 9.46
C ARG A 221 -2.85 -15.06 8.57
N GLN A 222 -2.60 -16.36 8.78
CA GLN A 222 -3.35 -17.42 8.09
C GLN A 222 -4.83 -17.41 8.49
N GLU A 223 -5.14 -17.26 9.78
CA GLU A 223 -6.50 -17.14 10.29
C GLU A 223 -7.21 -15.88 9.78
N GLN A 224 -6.50 -14.75 9.73
CA GLN A 224 -7.00 -13.49 9.16
C GLN A 224 -7.28 -13.63 7.66
N ALA A 225 -6.39 -14.26 6.90
CA ALA A 225 -6.60 -14.49 5.47
C ALA A 225 -7.81 -15.39 5.19
N LYS A 226 -8.02 -16.42 6.02
CA LYS A 226 -9.20 -17.28 5.94
C LYS A 226 -10.48 -16.48 6.17
N LEU A 227 -10.55 -15.71 7.24
CA LEU A 227 -11.72 -14.86 7.55
C LEU A 227 -11.97 -13.82 6.46
N ALA A 228 -10.92 -13.16 5.98
CA ALA A 228 -11.01 -12.18 4.90
C ALA A 228 -11.55 -12.84 3.60
N GLY A 229 -11.06 -14.04 3.26
CA GLY A 229 -11.56 -14.83 2.13
C GLY A 229 -13.04 -15.17 2.28
N GLU A 230 -13.47 -15.62 3.45
CA GLU A 230 -14.89 -15.93 3.76
C GLU A 230 -15.77 -14.67 3.64
N VAL A 231 -15.32 -13.52 4.15
CA VAL A 231 -16.07 -12.25 4.10
C VAL A 231 -16.18 -11.68 2.69
N LEU A 232 -15.09 -11.75 1.91
CA LEU A 232 -15.05 -11.22 0.54
C LEU A 232 -15.71 -12.16 -0.47
N GLY A 233 -15.69 -13.47 -0.20
CA GLY A 233 -16.16 -14.45 -1.16
C GLY A 233 -15.43 -14.31 -2.51
N ASP A 234 -16.16 -14.50 -3.59
CA ASP A 234 -15.60 -14.38 -4.94
C ASP A 234 -15.06 -13.00 -5.29
N ASN A 235 -15.39 -11.95 -4.52
CA ASN A 235 -14.82 -10.61 -4.73
C ASN A 235 -13.29 -10.58 -4.52
N VAL A 236 -12.68 -11.58 -3.89
CA VAL A 236 -11.22 -11.73 -3.83
C VAL A 236 -10.61 -11.68 -5.22
N TRP A 237 -11.26 -12.28 -6.21
CA TRP A 237 -10.75 -12.40 -7.57
C TRP A 237 -11.64 -11.71 -8.62
N GLN A 238 -12.98 -11.68 -8.48
CA GLN A 238 -13.89 -11.06 -9.46
C GLN A 238 -13.72 -9.55 -9.62
N ARG A 239 -13.04 -8.90 -8.69
CA ARG A 239 -12.70 -7.47 -8.76
C ARG A 239 -11.79 -7.10 -9.94
N PHE A 240 -11.11 -8.05 -10.55
CA PHE A 240 -10.20 -7.84 -11.68
C PHE A 240 -10.96 -7.94 -13.01
N PRO A 241 -10.56 -7.18 -14.05
CA PRO A 241 -11.23 -7.14 -15.35
C PRO A 241 -10.85 -8.35 -16.21
N TRP A 242 -11.35 -9.52 -15.87
CA TRP A 242 -11.08 -10.78 -16.55
C TRP A 242 -11.50 -10.76 -18.03
N VAL A 243 -10.77 -11.46 -18.88
CA VAL A 243 -11.08 -11.64 -20.30
C VAL A 243 -11.31 -13.11 -20.60
N GLY A 244 -12.39 -13.41 -21.33
CA GLY A 244 -12.77 -14.77 -21.71
C GLY A 244 -13.04 -15.66 -20.49
N ASP A 245 -12.59 -16.91 -20.56
CA ASP A 245 -12.76 -17.92 -19.51
C ASP A 245 -11.55 -18.00 -18.56
N THR A 246 -10.75 -16.94 -18.45
CA THR A 246 -9.61 -16.87 -17.54
C THR A 246 -10.07 -17.04 -16.09
N LYS A 247 -9.33 -17.83 -15.32
CA LYS A 247 -9.67 -18.19 -13.94
C LYS A 247 -8.59 -17.74 -12.97
N PRO A 248 -8.91 -17.58 -11.68
CA PRO A 248 -7.92 -17.30 -10.66
C PRO A 248 -6.92 -18.46 -10.49
N MET A 249 -5.76 -18.18 -9.90
CA MET A 249 -4.66 -19.13 -9.69
C MET A 249 -5.11 -20.38 -8.88
N THR A 250 -6.10 -20.23 -8.00
CA THR A 250 -6.71 -21.30 -7.22
C THR A 250 -8.18 -20.96 -6.92
N ASN A 251 -8.97 -21.94 -6.53
CA ASN A 251 -10.35 -21.76 -6.06
C ASN A 251 -10.43 -21.55 -4.53
N ASP A 252 -9.33 -21.72 -3.81
CA ASP A 252 -9.27 -21.48 -2.38
C ASP A 252 -9.09 -19.98 -2.10
N LEU A 253 -10.11 -19.36 -1.51
CA LEU A 253 -10.15 -17.92 -1.26
C LEU A 253 -9.10 -17.47 -0.23
N ALA A 254 -8.83 -18.30 0.77
CA ALA A 254 -7.78 -18.00 1.75
C ALA A 254 -6.39 -18.02 1.11
N GLU A 255 -6.15 -19.01 0.23
CA GLU A 255 -4.91 -19.10 -0.54
C GLU A 255 -4.75 -17.90 -1.50
N LEU A 256 -5.81 -17.44 -2.16
CA LEU A 256 -5.77 -16.23 -2.99
C LEU A 256 -5.42 -14.97 -2.16
N VAL A 257 -5.96 -14.85 -0.94
CA VAL A 257 -5.61 -13.75 -0.03
C VAL A 257 -4.15 -13.87 0.37
N LEU A 258 -3.66 -15.05 0.76
CA LEU A 258 -2.25 -15.26 1.13
C LEU A 258 -1.30 -15.02 -0.06
N ASN A 259 -1.66 -15.45 -1.26
CA ASN A 259 -0.88 -15.19 -2.47
C ASN A 259 -0.72 -13.69 -2.73
N ARG A 260 -1.78 -12.92 -2.50
CA ARG A 260 -1.76 -11.46 -2.68
C ARG A 260 -1.03 -10.72 -1.58
N THR A 261 -1.00 -11.23 -0.35
CA THR A 261 -0.59 -10.46 0.84
C THR A 261 0.67 -10.95 1.54
N TRP A 262 1.08 -12.21 1.28
CA TRP A 262 2.22 -12.82 1.95
C TRP A 262 3.21 -13.52 1.03
N ARG A 263 2.73 -14.32 0.08
CA ARG A 263 3.63 -15.12 -0.75
C ARG A 263 4.35 -14.26 -1.78
N PRO A 264 5.59 -14.64 -2.14
CA PRO A 264 6.29 -13.99 -3.22
C PRO A 264 5.61 -14.32 -4.56
N PHE A 265 5.56 -13.33 -5.46
CA PHE A 265 5.13 -13.49 -6.85
C PHE A 265 5.90 -12.53 -7.74
N ALA A 266 6.26 -12.98 -8.93
CA ALA A 266 6.98 -12.20 -9.93
C ALA A 266 6.10 -11.89 -11.13
N GLU A 267 6.28 -10.66 -11.68
CA GLU A 267 5.61 -10.23 -12.90
C GLU A 267 6.61 -9.60 -13.85
N VAL A 268 6.44 -9.86 -15.13
CA VAL A 268 7.13 -9.13 -16.20
C VAL A 268 6.33 -7.88 -16.52
N VAL A 269 6.80 -6.74 -16.06
CA VAL A 269 6.08 -5.45 -16.17
C VAL A 269 6.58 -4.58 -17.34
N GLY A 270 7.62 -5.01 -18.05
CA GLY A 270 8.15 -4.33 -19.22
C GLY A 270 9.07 -5.22 -20.04
N ALA A 271 9.21 -4.90 -21.32
CA ALA A 271 10.09 -5.64 -22.24
C ALA A 271 10.73 -4.71 -23.29
N ASP A 272 12.03 -4.94 -23.55
CA ASP A 272 12.76 -4.32 -24.64
C ASP A 272 13.46 -5.38 -25.51
N GLY A 273 13.84 -4.99 -26.74
CA GLY A 273 14.52 -5.84 -27.71
C GLY A 273 13.59 -6.66 -28.62
N LEU A 274 12.27 -6.59 -28.36
CA LEU A 274 11.21 -7.16 -29.20
C LEU A 274 10.40 -6.01 -29.81
N PRO A 275 10.39 -5.82 -31.13
CA PRO A 275 9.55 -4.80 -31.76
C PRO A 275 8.06 -5.15 -31.64
N PRO A 276 7.14 -4.19 -31.82
CA PRO A 276 5.74 -4.47 -32.05
C PRO A 276 5.55 -5.50 -33.18
N ALA A 277 4.51 -6.33 -33.09
CA ALA A 277 4.28 -7.42 -34.01
C ALA A 277 4.15 -6.94 -35.49
N GLU A 278 3.54 -5.77 -35.68
CA GLU A 278 3.38 -5.12 -37.00
C GLU A 278 4.72 -4.63 -37.61
N ASP A 279 5.70 -4.33 -36.76
CA ASP A 279 7.05 -3.89 -37.18
C ASP A 279 8.07 -5.04 -37.21
N ALA A 280 7.65 -6.27 -36.88
CA ALA A 280 8.54 -7.41 -36.76
C ALA A 280 8.88 -8.01 -38.13
N GLY A 281 10.18 -8.20 -38.37
CA GLY A 281 10.70 -8.94 -39.52
C GLY A 281 11.32 -10.29 -39.14
N ASN A 282 11.83 -11.04 -40.14
CA ASN A 282 12.49 -12.34 -39.94
C ASN A 282 13.91 -12.18 -39.37
N VAL A 283 14.04 -11.56 -38.20
CA VAL A 283 15.31 -11.26 -37.51
C VAL A 283 15.40 -12.04 -36.20
N LEU A 284 16.50 -12.79 -36.03
CA LEU A 284 16.90 -13.29 -34.73
C LEU A 284 17.47 -12.11 -33.91
N ARG A 285 16.80 -11.78 -32.83
CA ARG A 285 17.11 -10.59 -32.04
C ARG A 285 18.40 -10.78 -31.24
N PRO A 286 19.28 -9.76 -31.23
CA PRO A 286 20.59 -9.84 -30.56
C PRO A 286 20.44 -9.85 -29.03
N SER A 287 19.41 -9.22 -28.51
CA SER A 287 19.17 -9.14 -27.09
C SER A 287 17.65 -9.14 -26.74
N THR A 288 17.33 -9.46 -25.48
CA THR A 288 16.01 -9.33 -24.87
C THR A 288 16.19 -8.81 -23.46
N THR A 289 15.41 -7.81 -23.08
CA THR A 289 15.38 -7.27 -21.71
C THR A 289 13.98 -7.42 -21.14
N PHE A 290 13.86 -7.92 -19.92
CA PHE A 290 12.62 -7.89 -19.15
C PHE A 290 12.80 -7.06 -17.89
N LYS A 291 11.79 -6.23 -17.59
CA LYS A 291 11.62 -5.59 -16.29
C LYS A 291 10.81 -6.51 -15.41
N LEU A 292 11.43 -6.99 -14.34
CA LEU A 292 10.77 -7.84 -13.33
C LEU A 292 10.31 -7.02 -12.14
N SER A 293 9.13 -7.32 -11.63
CA SER A 293 8.62 -6.87 -10.34
C SER A 293 8.35 -8.09 -9.47
N LEU A 294 9.25 -8.37 -8.52
CA LEU A 294 9.11 -9.47 -7.57
C LEU A 294 8.56 -8.92 -6.25
N ARG A 295 7.34 -9.27 -5.92
CA ARG A 295 6.78 -9.04 -4.58
C ARG A 295 7.36 -10.05 -3.62
N ILE A 296 7.83 -9.59 -2.46
CA ILE A 296 8.45 -10.43 -1.42
C ILE A 296 7.60 -10.39 -0.14
N PRO A 297 7.68 -11.44 0.71
CA PRO A 297 6.93 -11.51 1.96
C PRO A 297 7.18 -10.29 2.87
N PRO A 298 6.20 -9.94 3.73
CA PRO A 298 6.31 -8.80 4.65
C PRO A 298 7.53 -8.82 5.58
N THR A 299 8.06 -10.00 5.87
CA THR A 299 9.21 -10.20 6.79
C THR A 299 10.50 -10.60 6.09
N ALA A 300 10.52 -10.58 4.75
CA ALA A 300 11.72 -10.86 3.98
C ALA A 300 12.69 -9.68 4.02
N ASP A 301 13.98 -9.96 4.05
CA ASP A 301 15.03 -8.96 3.90
C ASP A 301 15.12 -8.54 2.43
N PRO A 302 14.81 -7.27 2.08
CA PRO A 302 14.74 -6.83 0.70
C PRO A 302 16.12 -6.84 0.01
N GLU A 303 17.20 -6.48 0.72
CA GLU A 303 18.55 -6.47 0.19
C GLU A 303 19.04 -7.90 -0.09
N ALA A 304 18.79 -8.82 0.83
CA ALA A 304 19.12 -10.24 0.62
C ALA A 304 18.34 -10.84 -0.56
N CYS A 305 17.06 -10.48 -0.71
CA CYS A 305 16.24 -10.89 -1.85
C CYS A 305 16.77 -10.29 -3.17
N ALA A 306 17.12 -9.01 -3.20
CA ALA A 306 17.69 -8.34 -4.37
C ALA A 306 19.02 -8.99 -4.80
N ALA A 307 19.92 -9.23 -3.86
CA ALA A 307 21.19 -9.90 -4.12
C ALA A 307 20.98 -11.33 -4.66
N HIS A 308 20.02 -12.08 -4.07
CA HIS A 308 19.68 -13.42 -4.52
C HIS A 308 19.08 -13.43 -5.94
N LEU A 309 18.16 -12.49 -6.24
CA LEU A 309 17.59 -12.34 -7.59
C LEU A 309 18.67 -12.06 -8.62
N SER A 310 19.56 -11.11 -8.34
CA SER A 310 20.68 -10.76 -9.23
C SER A 310 21.57 -11.95 -9.51
N LYS A 311 21.94 -12.71 -8.47
CA LYS A 311 22.74 -13.94 -8.59
C LYS A 311 22.01 -14.99 -9.42
N LEU A 312 20.75 -15.29 -9.09
CA LEU A 312 19.93 -16.30 -9.76
C LEU A 312 19.82 -16.06 -11.27
N MET A 313 19.62 -14.78 -11.66
CA MET A 313 19.45 -14.38 -13.06
C MET A 313 20.76 -14.32 -13.84
N SER A 314 21.90 -14.05 -13.18
CA SER A 314 23.20 -13.88 -13.85
C SER A 314 24.08 -15.14 -13.84
N GLU A 315 23.86 -16.07 -12.90
CA GLU A 315 24.75 -17.25 -12.75
C GLU A 315 24.51 -18.29 -13.83
N SER A 316 25.61 -18.72 -14.47
CA SER A 316 25.62 -19.81 -15.47
C SER A 316 24.48 -19.75 -16.49
N PRO A 317 24.35 -18.68 -17.27
CA PRO A 317 23.32 -18.57 -18.29
C PRO A 317 23.48 -19.63 -19.37
N ALA A 318 22.36 -20.06 -19.93
CA ALA A 318 22.37 -21.08 -20.99
C ALA A 318 23.25 -20.68 -22.16
N ARG A 319 24.11 -21.60 -22.64
CA ARG A 319 25.03 -21.41 -23.79
C ARG A 319 26.03 -20.26 -23.61
N GLY A 320 26.31 -19.82 -22.38
CA GLY A 320 27.25 -18.74 -22.11
C GLY A 320 26.79 -17.36 -22.59
N ALA A 321 25.50 -17.15 -22.75
CA ALA A 321 24.93 -15.83 -23.06
C ALA A 321 25.38 -14.78 -22.02
N LYS A 322 25.56 -13.54 -22.48
CA LYS A 322 25.84 -12.46 -21.53
C LYS A 322 24.54 -11.99 -20.85
N VAL A 323 24.51 -12.06 -19.53
CA VAL A 323 23.38 -11.54 -18.77
C VAL A 323 23.83 -10.35 -17.91
N THR A 324 23.07 -9.27 -17.99
CA THR A 324 23.25 -8.08 -17.16
C THR A 324 21.99 -7.87 -16.33
N VAL A 325 22.13 -7.78 -15.00
CA VAL A 325 21.04 -7.50 -14.09
C VAL A 325 21.27 -6.12 -13.46
N THR A 326 20.30 -5.24 -13.61
CA THR A 326 20.29 -3.91 -12.95
C THR A 326 19.13 -3.90 -11.99
N LEU A 327 19.43 -3.82 -10.70
CA LEU A 327 18.43 -3.75 -9.64
C LEU A 327 17.89 -2.33 -9.49
N ASP A 328 16.61 -2.23 -9.13
CA ASP A 328 16.04 -1.01 -8.56
C ASP A 328 16.34 -0.99 -7.05
N GLU A 329 16.06 0.14 -6.40
CA GLU A 329 16.05 0.25 -4.94
C GLU A 329 15.02 -0.72 -4.37
N PRO A 330 15.40 -1.69 -3.54
CA PRO A 330 14.44 -2.65 -3.00
C PRO A 330 13.61 -2.01 -1.89
N GLY A 331 12.32 -2.33 -1.87
CA GLY A 331 11.38 -1.85 -0.86
C GLY A 331 11.07 -2.90 0.20
N ALA A 332 11.25 -2.55 1.46
CA ALA A 332 10.90 -3.43 2.58
C ALA A 332 9.39 -3.68 2.67
N GLY A 333 9.02 -4.88 3.09
CA GLY A 333 7.68 -5.16 3.58
C GLY A 333 7.50 -4.74 5.04
N TRP A 334 6.32 -4.96 5.56
CA TRP A 334 6.01 -4.71 6.97
C TRP A 334 5.00 -5.75 7.49
N ASN A 335 5.21 -6.21 8.70
CA ASN A 335 4.27 -7.03 9.44
C ASN A 335 3.97 -6.35 10.76
N ALA A 336 2.70 -5.98 10.97
CA ALA A 336 2.28 -5.37 12.22
C ALA A 336 2.62 -6.24 13.42
N PRO A 337 2.91 -5.66 14.60
CA PRO A 337 2.92 -6.39 15.85
C PRO A 337 1.63 -7.19 16.05
N GLU A 338 1.68 -8.22 16.89
CA GLU A 338 0.46 -8.91 17.30
C GLU A 338 -0.52 -7.90 17.91
N LEU A 339 -1.77 -7.97 17.44
CA LEU A 339 -2.80 -7.02 17.84
C LEU A 339 -3.12 -7.18 19.33
N SER A 340 -3.02 -6.09 20.07
CA SER A 340 -3.35 -6.10 21.49
C SER A 340 -4.88 -6.28 21.71
N PRO A 341 -5.30 -6.98 22.76
CA PRO A 341 -6.72 -7.23 23.03
C PRO A 341 -7.56 -5.95 23.18
N TRP A 342 -6.97 -4.85 23.62
CA TRP A 342 -7.69 -3.59 23.73
C TRP A 342 -7.99 -2.97 22.37
N LEU A 343 -7.02 -2.99 21.44
CA LEU A 343 -7.20 -2.44 20.10
C LEU A 343 -8.15 -3.30 19.27
N GLU A 344 -8.02 -4.63 19.37
CA GLU A 344 -8.94 -5.56 18.73
C GLU A 344 -10.39 -5.30 19.17
N LYS A 345 -10.63 -5.18 20.47
CA LYS A 345 -11.96 -4.83 21.01
C LYS A 345 -12.45 -3.47 20.54
N ALA A 346 -11.57 -2.47 20.48
CA ALA A 346 -11.91 -1.13 20.01
C ALA A 346 -12.36 -1.13 18.57
N CYS A 347 -11.56 -1.73 17.67
CA CYS A 347 -11.86 -1.85 16.24
C CYS A 347 -13.15 -2.66 16.01
N ASP A 348 -13.34 -3.77 16.72
CA ASP A 348 -14.53 -4.61 16.58
C ASP A 348 -15.79 -3.87 17.07
N ALA A 349 -15.69 -3.17 18.20
CA ALA A 349 -16.80 -2.36 18.73
C ALA A 349 -17.15 -1.20 17.78
N ALA A 350 -16.16 -0.52 17.22
CA ALA A 350 -16.35 0.56 16.24
C ALA A 350 -17.01 0.02 14.95
N SER A 351 -16.52 -1.11 14.42
CA SER A 351 -17.09 -1.72 13.24
C SER A 351 -18.55 -2.14 13.46
N LYS A 352 -18.85 -2.81 14.56
CA LYS A 352 -20.23 -3.18 14.90
C LYS A 352 -21.14 -1.98 15.10
N THR A 353 -20.60 -0.87 15.62
CA THR A 353 -21.39 0.35 15.87
C THR A 353 -21.76 1.06 14.57
N PHE A 354 -20.83 1.21 13.64
CA PHE A 354 -21.05 2.04 12.45
C PHE A 354 -21.32 1.25 11.18
N PHE A 355 -21.00 -0.05 11.17
CA PHE A 355 -21.19 -0.90 9.99
C PHE A 355 -22.10 -2.11 10.27
N ASP A 356 -22.50 -2.35 11.53
CA ASP A 356 -23.30 -3.51 11.96
C ASP A 356 -22.62 -4.88 11.72
N LYS A 357 -21.31 -4.89 11.47
CA LYS A 357 -20.48 -6.08 11.21
C LYS A 357 -19.18 -6.03 11.98
N PRO A 358 -18.55 -7.17 12.29
CA PRO A 358 -17.24 -7.20 12.95
C PRO A 358 -16.14 -6.60 12.07
N CYS A 359 -15.07 -6.11 12.72
CA CYS A 359 -13.86 -5.68 12.03
C CYS A 359 -13.16 -6.87 11.35
N VAL A 360 -12.55 -6.63 10.21
CA VAL A 360 -11.75 -7.63 9.47
C VAL A 360 -10.32 -7.15 9.32
N TYR A 361 -9.41 -8.10 9.46
CA TYR A 361 -7.97 -7.87 9.38
C TYR A 361 -7.41 -8.58 8.15
N MET A 362 -6.60 -7.90 7.36
CA MET A 362 -6.03 -8.47 6.15
C MET A 362 -4.69 -7.79 5.83
N GLY A 363 -3.75 -8.50 5.22
CA GLY A 363 -2.58 -7.88 4.60
C GLY A 363 -2.93 -7.21 3.28
N GLU A 364 -1.98 -6.41 2.76
CA GLU A 364 -2.06 -5.83 1.43
C GLU A 364 -0.92 -6.27 0.52
N GLY A 365 -1.18 -6.22 -0.79
CA GLY A 365 -0.23 -6.65 -1.81
C GLY A 365 0.83 -5.60 -2.15
N GLY A 366 0.55 -4.34 -1.87
CA GLY A 366 1.45 -3.22 -2.04
C GLY A 366 2.37 -3.02 -0.84
N SER A 367 3.35 -2.15 -1.00
CA SER A 367 4.21 -1.66 0.07
C SER A 367 3.84 -0.20 0.38
N ILE A 368 3.85 0.14 1.65
CA ILE A 368 3.79 1.51 2.14
C ILE A 368 5.15 1.73 2.81
N PRO A 369 6.09 2.43 2.13
CA PRO A 369 7.52 2.41 2.51
C PRO A 369 7.79 2.85 3.95
N PHE A 370 7.05 3.83 4.44
CA PHE A 370 7.26 4.38 5.78
C PHE A 370 6.76 3.48 6.91
N MET A 371 5.89 2.50 6.67
CA MET A 371 5.35 1.66 7.75
C MET A 371 6.43 0.82 8.44
N GLY A 372 7.38 0.28 7.69
CA GLY A 372 8.56 -0.37 8.26
C GLY A 372 9.33 0.56 9.20
N MET A 373 9.62 1.77 8.73
CA MET A 373 10.32 2.81 9.49
C MET A 373 9.56 3.22 10.75
N LEU A 374 8.24 3.43 10.68
CA LEU A 374 7.44 3.75 11.88
C LEU A 374 7.41 2.59 12.87
N GLY A 375 7.35 1.34 12.40
CA GLY A 375 7.46 0.16 13.26
C GLY A 375 8.78 0.08 13.99
N GLU A 376 9.89 0.42 13.34
CA GLU A 376 11.23 0.48 13.94
C GLU A 376 11.38 1.64 14.92
N LYS A 377 10.86 2.82 14.57
CA LYS A 377 10.94 4.02 15.43
C LYS A 377 10.04 3.92 16.67
N PHE A 378 8.90 3.25 16.56
CA PHE A 378 7.89 3.10 17.62
C PHE A 378 7.57 1.62 17.93
N PRO A 379 8.56 0.81 18.35
CA PRO A 379 8.39 -0.64 18.48
C PRO A 379 7.40 -1.08 19.58
N ALA A 380 7.05 -0.19 20.49
CA ALA A 380 6.04 -0.43 21.53
C ALA A 380 4.62 -0.02 21.11
N ALA A 381 4.47 0.64 19.96
CA ALA A 381 3.17 1.11 19.49
C ALA A 381 2.33 -0.04 18.92
N GLN A 382 1.02 0.09 19.08
CA GLN A 382 0.04 -0.65 18.28
C GLN A 382 -0.28 0.14 17.01
N PHE A 383 -0.77 -0.55 15.98
CA PHE A 383 -1.02 0.05 14.67
C PHE A 383 -2.46 -0.21 14.22
N MET A 384 -3.20 0.86 13.97
CA MET A 384 -4.49 0.84 13.27
C MET A 384 -4.26 1.41 11.86
N ILE A 385 -3.92 0.53 10.92
CA ILE A 385 -3.74 0.91 9.52
C ILE A 385 -5.05 0.61 8.82
N THR A 386 -5.70 1.64 8.31
CA THR A 386 -7.03 1.54 7.71
C THR A 386 -7.21 2.60 6.63
N GLY A 387 -8.28 2.54 5.86
CA GLY A 387 -8.48 3.54 4.82
C GLY A 387 -9.78 3.33 4.05
N VAL A 388 -9.91 4.12 3.00
CA VAL A 388 -11.13 4.20 2.17
C VAL A 388 -10.93 3.69 0.75
N LEU A 389 -9.74 3.16 0.43
CA LEU A 389 -9.42 2.60 -0.88
C LEU A 389 -10.10 1.24 -1.04
N GLY A 390 -11.40 1.28 -1.32
CA GLY A 390 -12.24 0.09 -1.46
C GLY A 390 -12.48 -0.32 -2.91
N PRO A 391 -13.42 -1.25 -3.14
CA PRO A 391 -13.72 -1.73 -4.47
C PRO A 391 -14.02 -0.60 -5.45
N GLN A 392 -13.34 -0.62 -6.61
CA GLN A 392 -13.48 0.34 -7.69
C GLN A 392 -13.02 1.78 -7.37
N SER A 393 -12.44 2.06 -6.20
CA SER A 393 -11.93 3.40 -5.88
C SER A 393 -10.83 3.88 -6.82
N ASN A 394 -10.10 2.94 -7.42
CA ASN A 394 -9.12 3.13 -8.49
C ASN A 394 -8.02 4.14 -8.15
N ALA A 395 -7.48 4.08 -6.92
CA ALA A 395 -6.28 4.83 -6.56
C ALA A 395 -5.18 4.65 -7.64
N HIS A 396 -4.43 5.71 -7.92
CA HIS A 396 -3.42 5.81 -8.97
C HIS A 396 -3.95 5.73 -10.42
N GLY A 397 -5.21 5.32 -10.63
CA GLY A 397 -5.86 5.26 -11.93
C GLY A 397 -6.76 6.48 -12.23
N PRO A 398 -7.34 6.58 -13.44
CA PRO A 398 -8.41 7.55 -13.71
C PRO A 398 -9.69 7.15 -12.98
N ASN A 399 -10.59 8.12 -12.80
CA ASN A 399 -11.89 7.92 -12.13
C ASN A 399 -11.78 7.52 -10.66
N GLU A 400 -10.67 7.87 -10.02
CA GLU A 400 -10.53 7.72 -8.56
C GLU A 400 -11.68 8.40 -7.85
N PHE A 401 -12.20 7.77 -6.79
CA PHE A 401 -13.23 8.38 -5.96
C PHE A 401 -13.07 8.03 -4.48
N LEU A 402 -13.47 8.97 -3.65
CA LEU A 402 -13.75 8.76 -2.23
C LEU A 402 -15.21 8.29 -2.07
N HIS A 403 -15.41 7.13 -1.44
CA HIS A 403 -16.75 6.68 -1.03
C HIS A 403 -17.16 7.41 0.25
N ILE A 404 -18.05 8.43 0.12
CA ILE A 404 -18.41 9.34 1.20
C ILE A 404 -18.96 8.63 2.44
N PRO A 405 -19.90 7.65 2.34
CA PRO A 405 -20.36 6.92 3.51
C PRO A 405 -19.25 6.15 4.22
N MET A 406 -18.32 5.54 3.48
CA MET A 406 -17.16 4.86 4.07
C MET A 406 -16.27 5.85 4.83
N GLY A 407 -15.92 6.99 4.22
CA GLY A 407 -15.12 8.01 4.88
C GLY A 407 -15.74 8.52 6.18
N LYS A 408 -17.05 8.72 6.21
CA LYS A 408 -17.78 9.12 7.44
C LYS A 408 -17.73 8.03 8.52
N LYS A 409 -18.04 6.78 8.15
CA LYS A 409 -18.03 5.64 9.09
C LYS A 409 -16.62 5.37 9.61
N LEU A 410 -15.61 5.46 8.74
CA LEU A 410 -14.21 5.33 9.14
C LEU A 410 -13.80 6.41 10.13
N THR A 411 -14.11 7.68 9.84
CA THR A 411 -13.84 8.81 10.74
C THR A 411 -14.48 8.61 12.12
N ALA A 412 -15.74 8.15 12.16
CA ALA A 412 -16.43 7.82 13.41
C ALA A 412 -15.78 6.62 14.15
N SER A 413 -15.30 5.63 13.39
CA SER A 413 -14.56 4.49 13.96
C SER A 413 -13.24 4.93 14.58
N VAL A 414 -12.49 5.83 13.93
CA VAL A 414 -11.27 6.42 14.48
C VAL A 414 -11.61 7.18 15.78
N ALA A 415 -12.65 8.02 15.79
CA ALA A 415 -13.09 8.73 17.00
C ALA A 415 -13.34 7.76 18.16
N MET A 416 -13.97 6.63 17.88
CA MET A 416 -14.26 5.61 18.90
C MET A 416 -13.00 4.91 19.41
N VAL A 417 -12.03 4.63 18.53
CA VAL A 417 -10.75 4.00 18.91
C VAL A 417 -9.86 4.95 19.72
N LEU A 418 -9.94 6.26 19.46
CA LEU A 418 -9.22 7.28 20.23
C LEU A 418 -9.73 7.42 21.69
N HIS A 419 -10.93 6.94 21.98
CA HIS A 419 -11.51 7.03 23.32
C HIS A 419 -10.94 5.95 24.27
N PRO A 420 -10.48 6.30 25.49
CA PRO A 420 -10.01 5.33 26.45
C PRO A 420 -11.09 4.29 26.83
N THR A 421 -10.71 3.06 26.93
CA THR A 421 -11.44 1.81 26.72
C THR A 421 -12.53 1.39 27.70
N ASN A 422 -13.04 2.20 28.63
CA ASN A 422 -13.95 1.69 29.67
C ASN A 422 -15.45 1.97 29.46
N SER A 423 -15.87 2.68 28.40
CA SER A 423 -17.26 3.13 28.25
C SER A 423 -17.83 3.15 26.82
N TRP A 424 -17.32 2.34 25.90
CA TRP A 424 -17.73 2.37 24.48
C TRP A 424 -19.25 2.19 24.26
N ALA A 425 -19.93 1.36 25.05
CA ALA A 425 -21.35 1.09 24.83
C ALA A 425 -22.25 2.32 25.06
N SER A 426 -21.93 3.15 26.02
CA SER A 426 -22.64 4.43 26.28
C SER A 426 -22.24 5.50 25.28
N PHE A 427 -20.99 5.53 24.87
CA PHE A 427 -20.43 6.49 23.94
C PHE A 427 -20.91 6.27 22.48
N ALA A 428 -21.00 5.02 22.04
CA ALA A 428 -21.48 4.64 20.71
C ALA A 428 -22.88 5.19 20.38
N SER A 429 -23.76 5.32 21.37
CA SER A 429 -25.12 5.87 21.18
C SER A 429 -25.12 7.38 20.89
N THR A 430 -24.07 8.10 21.25
CA THR A 430 -23.96 9.56 21.09
C THR A 430 -23.30 9.94 19.76
N LEU A 431 -22.51 9.02 19.16
CA LEU A 431 -21.85 9.23 17.86
C LEU A 431 -22.70 8.79 16.65
N ARG A 432 -23.83 8.09 16.86
CA ARG A 432 -24.81 7.73 15.81
C ARG A 432 -25.71 8.92 15.52
#